data_3b9618de21a7e1d4f76fc7f94f65c8a6
#
_entry.id   3b9618de21a7e1d4f76fc7f94f65c8a6
#
_cell.length_a   1.000
_cell.length_b   1.000
_cell.length_c   1.000
_cell.angle_alpha   90.00
_cell.angle_beta   90.00
_cell.angle_gamma   90.00
#
_symmetry.space_group_name_H-M   'P 1'
#
loop_
_entity.id
_entity.type
_entity.pdbx_description
1 polymer ?
#
loop_
_entity_poly.entity_id
_entity_poly.type
_entity_poly.pdbx_seq_one_letter_code
_entity_poly.pdbx_strand_id
1 'polypeptide(L)'
;LTLLTLAALWNANNAQARPRSLQELAAINGKLIETGVKYGSIPSLYRPRYDRIQDANLSLSDDEVVFIAMLQGGARVYPQRIMVWHQVVNEIVDDKAYAITYCPTTGTFMAYDSSMGGLNLIFDTEGRLYDANSVLIDRNSGSLWLQETGMAFDGPLLGRGLPMVPVYWTTWGAAKRTFPHALVLAKPNGNKPYGRDPYGNYLRKGTYYDNDRLIY
;
A
#
# COMPACT_ATOMS: atom_id res chain seq x y z
N LEU A 1 21.82 1.02 -41.18
CA LEU A 1 22.42 1.52 -39.92
C LEU A 1 21.36 2.09 -39.04
N THR A 2 21.33 1.71 -37.73
CA THR A 2 20.69 2.39 -36.59
C THR A 2 19.37 1.86 -36.06
N LEU A 3 19.29 0.56 -35.76
CA LEU A 3 18.27 0.03 -34.85
C LEU A 3 18.89 -0.67 -33.61
N LEU A 4 20.21 -0.70 -33.48
CA LEU A 4 20.95 -1.36 -32.38
C LEU A 4 21.38 -0.41 -31.24
N THR A 5 21.16 0.89 -31.35
CA THR A 5 21.63 1.89 -30.37
C THR A 5 20.56 2.32 -29.36
N LEU A 6 19.28 2.01 -29.58
CA LEU A 6 18.19 2.34 -28.64
C LEU A 6 17.96 1.30 -27.54
N ALA A 7 18.35 0.04 -27.77
CA ALA A 7 18.25 -1.02 -26.76
C ALA A 7 19.31 -0.93 -25.66
N ALA A 8 20.46 -0.29 -25.94
CA ALA A 8 21.54 -0.15 -24.96
C ALA A 8 21.32 0.99 -23.96
N LEU A 9 20.46 1.97 -24.27
CA LEU A 9 20.15 3.10 -23.37
C LEU A 9 19.02 2.79 -22.37
N TRP A 10 18.20 1.76 -22.63
CA TRP A 10 17.17 1.35 -21.68
C TRP A 10 17.75 0.61 -20.47
N ASN A 11 18.90 -0.07 -20.60
CA ASN A 11 19.52 -0.82 -19.50
C ASN A 11 20.36 0.02 -18.54
N ALA A 12 20.64 1.28 -18.83
CA ALA A 12 21.52 2.12 -18.01
C ALA A 12 20.81 2.91 -16.90
N ASN A 13 19.46 2.99 -16.90
CA ASN A 13 18.70 3.77 -15.92
C ASN A 13 17.88 2.93 -14.91
N ASN A 14 17.97 1.61 -14.96
CA ASN A 14 17.55 0.80 -13.82
C ASN A 14 18.68 0.80 -12.78
N ALA A 15 18.82 1.87 -12.05
CA ALA A 15 19.44 1.84 -10.72
C ALA A 15 18.50 1.03 -9.82
N GLN A 16 18.46 -0.28 -10.01
CA GLN A 16 17.89 -1.19 -9.03
C GLN A 16 18.65 -0.94 -7.74
N ALA A 17 17.95 -0.44 -6.74
CA ALA A 17 18.52 -0.32 -5.41
C ALA A 17 19.20 -1.67 -5.09
N ARG A 18 20.50 -1.60 -4.77
CA ARG A 18 21.29 -2.80 -4.42
C ARG A 18 20.49 -3.61 -3.41
N PRO A 19 20.24 -4.91 -3.67
CA PRO A 19 19.52 -5.73 -2.72
C PRO A 19 20.26 -5.70 -1.37
N ARG A 20 19.55 -5.39 -0.30
CA ARG A 20 20.11 -5.35 1.06
C ARG A 20 20.57 -6.76 1.45
N SER A 21 21.74 -6.87 2.07
CA SER A 21 22.17 -8.12 2.68
C SER A 21 21.25 -8.50 3.86
N LEU A 22 21.23 -9.77 4.23
CA LEU A 22 20.45 -10.23 5.40
C LEU A 22 20.87 -9.50 6.68
N GLN A 23 22.16 -9.16 6.81
CA GLN A 23 22.67 -8.40 7.95
C GLN A 23 22.15 -6.94 7.94
N GLU A 24 22.11 -6.30 6.77
CA GLU A 24 21.52 -4.94 6.63
C GLU A 24 20.02 -4.94 6.91
N LEU A 25 19.30 -5.99 6.49
CA LEU A 25 17.87 -6.14 6.80
C LEU A 25 17.67 -6.33 8.31
N ALA A 26 18.37 -7.25 8.94
CA ALA A 26 18.23 -7.49 10.38
C ALA A 26 18.58 -6.24 11.23
N ALA A 27 19.52 -5.41 10.77
CA ALA A 27 19.89 -4.16 11.44
C ALA A 27 18.76 -3.10 11.44
N ILE A 28 17.70 -3.27 10.65
CA ILE A 28 16.55 -2.36 10.63
C ILE A 28 15.83 -2.36 11.97
N ASN A 29 15.75 -3.49 12.67
CA ASN A 29 15.11 -3.58 13.98
C ASN A 29 15.64 -2.54 14.99
N GLY A 30 16.93 -2.24 14.96
CA GLY A 30 17.54 -1.23 15.82
C GLY A 30 17.24 0.22 15.44
N LYS A 31 16.52 0.45 14.33
CA LYS A 31 16.19 1.78 13.79
C LYS A 31 14.69 2.04 13.73
N LEU A 32 13.88 1.13 14.29
CA LEU A 32 12.43 1.29 14.30
C LEU A 32 12.03 2.42 15.26
N ILE A 33 11.05 3.21 14.82
CA ILE A 33 10.49 4.32 15.58
C ILE A 33 9.15 3.90 16.15
N GLU A 34 9.03 3.99 17.49
CA GLU A 34 7.77 3.75 18.19
C GLU A 34 6.81 4.92 17.95
N THR A 35 5.60 4.64 17.51
CA THR A 35 4.58 5.65 17.24
C THR A 35 3.56 5.80 18.37
N GLY A 36 3.54 4.87 19.31
CA GLY A 36 2.47 4.72 20.29
C GLY A 36 1.21 4.03 19.76
N VAL A 37 1.15 3.73 18.46
CA VAL A 37 0.07 2.95 17.83
C VAL A 37 0.30 1.47 18.16
N LYS A 38 -0.65 0.86 18.86
CA LYS A 38 -0.55 -0.57 19.20
C LYS A 38 -0.95 -1.44 18.02
N TYR A 39 -0.29 -2.59 17.86
CA TYR A 39 -0.70 -3.62 16.93
C TYR A 39 -2.20 -3.92 17.06
N GLY A 40 -2.89 -4.01 15.93
CA GLY A 40 -4.34 -4.27 15.88
C GLY A 40 -5.26 -3.06 16.11
N SER A 41 -4.72 -1.87 16.49
CA SER A 41 -5.55 -0.67 16.65
C SER A 41 -5.97 -0.05 15.31
N ILE A 42 -5.24 -0.33 14.23
CA ILE A 42 -5.62 0.03 12.85
C ILE A 42 -6.11 -1.27 12.18
N PRO A 43 -7.43 -1.46 12.06
CA PRO A 43 -7.96 -2.72 11.53
C PRO A 43 -7.74 -2.81 10.02
N SER A 44 -6.96 -3.77 9.57
CA SER A 44 -6.86 -4.10 8.14
C SER A 44 -8.17 -4.67 7.61
N LEU A 45 -8.42 -4.51 6.32
CA LEU A 45 -9.55 -5.12 5.64
C LEU A 45 -9.15 -6.49 5.09
N TYR A 46 -10.07 -7.43 5.17
CA TYR A 46 -9.89 -8.77 4.61
C TYR A 46 -11.09 -9.13 3.74
N ARG A 47 -10.84 -9.41 2.45
CA ARG A 47 -11.87 -9.70 1.45
C ARG A 47 -13.02 -8.69 1.49
N PRO A 48 -12.75 -7.39 1.33
CA PRO A 48 -13.78 -6.38 1.43
C PRO A 48 -14.76 -6.49 0.25
N ARG A 49 -15.88 -5.79 0.36
CA ARG A 49 -16.82 -5.62 -0.74
C ARG A 49 -16.32 -4.55 -1.71
N TYR A 50 -16.76 -4.69 -2.95
CA TYR A 50 -16.51 -3.74 -4.03
C TYR A 50 -17.80 -3.28 -4.65
N ASP A 51 -17.84 -2.00 -5.00
CA ASP A 51 -18.89 -1.37 -5.77
C ASP A 51 -18.46 -1.29 -7.25
N ARG A 52 -19.45 -1.20 -8.14
CA ARG A 52 -19.20 -0.81 -9.54
C ARG A 52 -18.99 0.71 -9.60
N ILE A 53 -18.40 1.19 -10.69
CA ILE A 53 -18.17 2.64 -10.92
C ILE A 53 -19.43 3.47 -10.72
N GLN A 54 -20.58 3.01 -11.21
CA GLN A 54 -21.85 3.72 -11.11
C GLN A 54 -22.29 3.95 -9.67
N ASP A 55 -22.15 2.93 -8.82
CA ASP A 55 -22.55 2.97 -7.41
C ASP A 55 -21.56 3.82 -6.59
N ALA A 56 -20.26 3.65 -6.81
CA ALA A 56 -19.23 4.46 -6.20
C ALA A 56 -19.35 5.95 -6.55
N ASN A 57 -19.78 6.27 -7.77
CA ASN A 57 -19.96 7.65 -8.24
C ASN A 57 -21.05 8.43 -7.46
N LEU A 58 -21.94 7.74 -6.74
CA LEU A 58 -22.93 8.38 -5.87
C LEU A 58 -22.31 8.95 -4.57
N SER A 59 -21.08 8.54 -4.24
CA SER A 59 -20.43 8.89 -2.99
C SER A 59 -19.05 9.53 -3.11
N LEU A 60 -18.41 9.46 -4.29
CA LEU A 60 -17.09 10.00 -4.57
C LEU A 60 -17.20 11.24 -5.47
N SER A 61 -16.55 12.33 -5.10
CA SER A 61 -16.41 13.52 -5.95
C SER A 61 -15.23 13.35 -6.92
N ASP A 62 -15.29 14.01 -8.08
CA ASP A 62 -14.29 13.85 -9.15
C ASP A 62 -12.87 14.23 -8.75
N ASP A 63 -12.70 15.10 -7.78
CA ASP A 63 -11.42 15.58 -7.25
C ASP A 63 -10.86 14.73 -6.11
N GLU A 64 -11.64 13.74 -5.60
CA GLU A 64 -11.14 12.86 -4.55
C GLU A 64 -9.96 12.02 -5.02
N VAL A 65 -8.96 11.92 -4.14
CA VAL A 65 -7.79 11.08 -4.37
C VAL A 65 -8.17 9.61 -4.26
N VAL A 66 -7.76 8.86 -5.25
CA VAL A 66 -7.90 7.41 -5.30
C VAL A 66 -6.59 6.76 -5.73
N PHE A 67 -6.40 5.55 -5.28
CA PHE A 67 -5.31 4.68 -5.71
C PHE A 67 -5.86 3.57 -6.60
N ILE A 68 -5.04 3.09 -7.52
CA ILE A 68 -5.40 1.99 -8.41
C ILE A 68 -4.33 0.92 -8.31
N ALA A 69 -4.72 -0.34 -8.16
CA ALA A 69 -3.85 -1.49 -8.32
C ALA A 69 -4.33 -2.35 -9.49
N MET A 70 -3.38 -2.80 -10.32
CA MET A 70 -3.66 -3.67 -11.48
C MET A 70 -3.55 -5.12 -11.06
N LEU A 71 -4.64 -5.69 -10.56
CA LEU A 71 -4.69 -7.07 -10.10
C LEU A 71 -5.04 -8.02 -11.26
N GLN A 72 -4.91 -9.32 -11.03
CA GLN A 72 -5.53 -10.31 -11.90
C GLN A 72 -7.03 -10.02 -11.98
N GLY A 73 -7.60 -10.05 -13.17
CA GLY A 73 -9.01 -9.69 -13.39
C GLY A 73 -9.26 -8.18 -13.57
N GLY A 74 -8.24 -7.31 -13.52
CA GLY A 74 -8.35 -5.91 -13.89
C GLY A 74 -8.04 -4.89 -12.78
N ALA A 75 -8.34 -3.63 -13.08
CA ALA A 75 -8.09 -2.52 -12.17
C ALA A 75 -9.03 -2.55 -10.95
N ARG A 76 -8.47 -2.30 -9.77
CA ARG A 76 -9.23 -2.02 -8.55
C ARG A 76 -8.87 -0.64 -8.01
N VAL A 77 -9.88 0.09 -7.58
CA VAL A 77 -9.75 1.46 -7.08
C VAL A 77 -9.94 1.48 -5.57
N TYR A 78 -9.03 2.17 -4.89
CA TYR A 78 -8.99 2.29 -3.43
C TYR A 78 -9.08 3.77 -3.06
N PRO A 79 -10.25 4.26 -2.59
CA PRO A 79 -10.39 5.65 -2.15
C PRO A 79 -9.46 5.95 -0.96
N GLN A 80 -8.66 7.02 -1.06
CA GLN A 80 -7.74 7.42 0.02
C GLN A 80 -8.46 7.58 1.35
N ARG A 81 -9.67 8.15 1.34
CA ARG A 81 -10.49 8.34 2.54
C ARG A 81 -10.82 7.04 3.30
N ILE A 82 -10.74 5.87 2.62
CA ILE A 82 -10.86 4.54 3.26
C ILE A 82 -9.48 4.06 3.69
N MET A 83 -8.48 4.20 2.81
CA MET A 83 -7.13 3.70 3.06
C MET A 83 -6.45 4.36 4.25
N VAL A 84 -6.71 5.64 4.54
CA VAL A 84 -6.16 6.32 5.73
C VAL A 84 -6.61 5.72 7.06
N TRP A 85 -7.74 5.01 7.08
CA TRP A 85 -8.28 4.39 8.30
C TRP A 85 -7.90 2.92 8.47
N HIS A 86 -7.54 2.25 7.39
CA HIS A 86 -7.31 0.80 7.37
C HIS A 86 -5.88 0.43 7.01
N GLN A 87 -5.22 1.25 6.21
CA GLN A 87 -3.83 1.14 5.75
C GLN A 87 -3.49 -0.15 4.99
N VAL A 88 -4.15 -1.26 5.28
CA VAL A 88 -3.95 -2.55 4.62
C VAL A 88 -5.28 -3.15 4.17
N VAL A 89 -5.32 -3.61 2.93
CA VAL A 89 -6.41 -4.41 2.37
C VAL A 89 -5.83 -5.73 1.88
N ASN A 90 -6.29 -6.83 2.45
CA ASN A 90 -5.94 -8.18 2.03
C ASN A 90 -7.03 -8.72 1.10
N GLU A 91 -6.67 -9.04 -0.12
CA GLU A 91 -7.58 -9.54 -1.15
C GLU A 91 -7.22 -10.92 -1.65
N ILE A 92 -8.21 -11.63 -2.17
CA ILE A 92 -8.01 -12.81 -2.98
C ILE A 92 -8.81 -12.64 -4.26
N VAL A 93 -8.13 -12.73 -5.39
CA VAL A 93 -8.71 -12.66 -6.72
C VAL A 93 -8.25 -13.89 -7.49
N ASP A 94 -9.19 -14.73 -7.92
CA ASP A 94 -8.91 -15.95 -8.68
C ASP A 94 -7.77 -16.79 -8.05
N ASP A 95 -7.91 -17.14 -6.78
CA ASP A 95 -6.97 -17.92 -5.97
C ASP A 95 -5.62 -17.24 -5.67
N LYS A 96 -5.41 -16.03 -6.15
CA LYS A 96 -4.21 -15.25 -5.91
C LYS A 96 -4.43 -14.21 -4.81
N ALA A 97 -3.54 -14.19 -3.82
CA ALA A 97 -3.60 -13.25 -2.72
C ALA A 97 -2.84 -11.96 -3.03
N TYR A 98 -3.37 -10.84 -2.56
CA TYR A 98 -2.76 -9.52 -2.69
C TYR A 98 -2.80 -8.76 -1.37
N ALA A 99 -1.72 -8.07 -1.07
CA ALA A 99 -1.64 -7.08 -0.01
C ALA A 99 -1.59 -5.68 -0.64
N ILE A 100 -2.63 -4.89 -0.40
CA ILE A 100 -2.74 -3.51 -0.85
C ILE A 100 -2.49 -2.63 0.36
N THR A 101 -1.50 -1.75 0.29
CA THR A 101 -1.01 -1.04 1.47
C THR A 101 -0.89 0.45 1.23
N TYR A 102 -1.18 1.24 2.25
CA TYR A 102 -1.02 2.68 2.23
C TYR A 102 -0.39 3.16 3.54
N CYS A 103 0.69 3.92 3.42
CA CYS A 103 1.30 4.61 4.56
C CYS A 103 0.91 6.09 4.54
N PRO A 104 0.08 6.58 5.47
CA PRO A 104 -0.35 7.98 5.48
C PRO A 104 0.78 8.98 5.75
N THR A 105 1.81 8.58 6.49
CA THR A 105 2.93 9.47 6.85
C THR A 105 3.81 9.82 5.67
N THR A 106 3.99 8.89 4.73
CA THR A 106 4.80 9.11 3.52
C THR A 106 3.96 9.29 2.25
N GLY A 107 2.63 9.05 2.32
CA GLY A 107 1.76 9.02 1.16
C GLY A 107 2.04 7.83 0.24
N THR A 108 2.77 6.81 0.70
CA THR A 108 3.18 5.68 -0.15
C THR A 108 2.06 4.66 -0.29
N PHE A 109 1.60 4.43 -1.51
CA PHE A 109 0.66 3.38 -1.85
C PHE A 109 1.37 2.27 -2.63
N MET A 110 1.26 1.03 -2.15
CA MET A 110 1.90 -0.15 -2.75
C MET A 110 0.92 -1.30 -2.82
N ALA A 111 1.11 -2.17 -3.79
CA ALA A 111 0.39 -3.43 -3.91
C ALA A 111 1.38 -4.56 -4.21
N TYR A 112 1.15 -5.70 -3.59
CA TYR A 112 2.01 -6.87 -3.68
C TYR A 112 1.18 -8.13 -3.96
N ASP A 113 1.75 -9.03 -4.75
CA ASP A 113 1.34 -10.42 -4.74
C ASP A 113 1.80 -11.04 -3.41
N SER A 114 0.85 -11.38 -2.56
CA SER A 114 1.12 -11.97 -1.24
C SER A 114 0.98 -13.49 -1.20
N SER A 115 0.87 -14.13 -2.38
CA SER A 115 0.95 -15.59 -2.51
C SER A 115 2.41 -16.05 -2.42
N MET A 116 2.76 -16.85 -1.42
CA MET A 116 4.13 -17.29 -1.20
C MET A 116 4.17 -18.76 -0.72
N GLY A 117 4.85 -19.62 -1.48
CA GLY A 117 5.06 -21.02 -1.05
C GLY A 117 3.78 -21.82 -0.79
N GLY A 118 2.71 -21.54 -1.55
CA GLY A 118 1.39 -22.16 -1.35
C GLY A 118 0.57 -21.54 -0.21
N LEU A 119 1.06 -20.49 0.44
CA LEU A 119 0.35 -19.74 1.46
C LEU A 119 -0.10 -18.39 0.90
N ASN A 120 -1.24 -17.92 1.38
CA ASN A 120 -1.73 -16.56 1.18
C ASN A 120 -1.39 -15.75 2.43
N LEU A 121 -0.35 -14.93 2.35
CA LEU A 121 0.06 -14.09 3.48
C LEU A 121 -0.97 -12.99 3.71
N ILE A 122 -1.33 -12.78 4.98
CA ILE A 122 -2.28 -11.77 5.44
C ILE A 122 -1.52 -10.73 6.26
N PHE A 123 -1.63 -9.48 5.89
CA PHE A 123 -0.87 -8.39 6.47
C PHE A 123 -1.71 -7.46 7.35
N ASP A 124 -1.07 -6.95 8.40
CA ASP A 124 -1.51 -5.81 9.21
C ASP A 124 -0.41 -4.77 9.30
N THR A 125 -0.76 -3.56 9.76
CA THR A 125 0.24 -2.61 10.26
C THR A 125 0.73 -3.07 11.62
N GLU A 126 2.04 -3.06 11.81
CA GLU A 126 2.66 -3.46 13.08
C GLU A 126 2.60 -2.33 14.12
N GLY A 127 2.60 -1.07 13.67
CA GLY A 127 2.47 0.12 14.51
C GLY A 127 3.74 0.96 14.61
N ARG A 128 4.91 0.42 14.29
CA ARG A 128 6.18 1.14 14.21
C ARG A 128 6.47 1.64 12.80
N LEU A 129 7.45 2.51 12.69
CA LEU A 129 7.93 3.04 11.42
C LEU A 129 9.42 2.72 11.22
N TYR A 130 9.81 2.62 9.98
CA TYR A 130 11.20 2.67 9.51
C TYR A 130 11.32 3.75 8.44
N ASP A 131 12.24 4.70 8.61
CA ASP A 131 12.41 5.86 7.70
C ASP A 131 11.07 6.56 7.38
N ALA A 132 10.25 6.81 8.42
CA ALA A 132 8.91 7.39 8.36
C ALA A 132 7.86 6.54 7.60
N ASN A 133 8.21 5.35 7.11
CA ASN A 133 7.29 4.46 6.41
C ASN A 133 6.80 3.31 7.32
N SER A 134 5.57 2.83 7.08
CA SER A 134 4.94 1.83 7.93
C SER A 134 5.66 0.48 7.89
N VAL A 135 5.81 -0.13 9.05
CA VAL A 135 6.18 -1.54 9.18
C VAL A 135 4.91 -2.38 9.10
N LEU A 136 4.96 -3.44 8.29
CA LEU A 136 3.91 -4.44 8.20
C LEU A 136 4.31 -5.70 8.95
N ILE A 137 3.31 -6.45 9.40
CA ILE A 137 3.49 -7.80 9.96
C ILE A 137 2.58 -8.78 9.22
N ASP A 138 3.08 -9.95 8.83
CA ASP A 138 2.22 -11.00 8.33
C ASP A 138 1.71 -11.91 9.46
N ARG A 139 0.41 -12.24 9.42
CA ARG A 139 -0.23 -13.07 10.45
C ARG A 139 0.22 -14.53 10.41
N ASN A 140 0.74 -14.99 9.26
CA ASN A 140 1.06 -16.39 9.04
C ASN A 140 2.37 -16.79 9.73
N SER A 141 3.38 -15.93 9.64
CA SER A 141 4.71 -16.21 10.18
C SER A 141 5.13 -15.26 11.31
N GLY A 142 4.46 -14.11 11.44
CA GLY A 142 4.88 -13.05 12.35
C GLY A 142 6.10 -12.27 11.86
N SER A 143 6.53 -12.46 10.60
CA SER A 143 7.64 -11.70 10.04
C SER A 143 7.28 -10.23 9.85
N LEU A 144 8.29 -9.36 9.97
CA LEU A 144 8.17 -7.93 9.77
C LEU A 144 8.65 -7.53 8.37
N TRP A 145 7.91 -6.62 7.74
CA TRP A 145 8.09 -6.24 6.36
C TRP A 145 8.14 -4.74 6.17
N LEU A 146 8.98 -4.28 5.27
CA LEU A 146 8.99 -2.89 4.81
C LEU A 146 7.84 -2.65 3.84
N GLN A 147 6.95 -1.71 4.16
CA GLN A 147 5.78 -1.40 3.34
C GLN A 147 6.16 -0.89 1.93
N GLU A 148 7.22 -0.11 1.81
CA GLU A 148 7.62 0.50 0.53
C GLU A 148 8.32 -0.47 -0.44
N THR A 149 8.92 -1.54 0.06
CA THR A 149 9.73 -2.48 -0.75
C THR A 149 9.17 -3.89 -0.81
N GLY A 150 8.25 -4.25 0.10
CA GLY A 150 7.74 -5.61 0.23
C GLY A 150 8.80 -6.61 0.68
N MET A 151 9.90 -6.16 1.33
CA MET A 151 10.97 -7.03 1.83
C MET A 151 10.77 -7.36 3.30
N ALA A 152 10.84 -8.64 3.66
CA ALA A 152 10.91 -9.08 5.05
C ALA A 152 12.29 -8.78 5.63
N PHE A 153 12.32 -8.05 6.75
CA PHE A 153 13.56 -7.67 7.42
C PHE A 153 13.74 -8.33 8.78
N ASP A 154 12.73 -9.03 9.29
CA ASP A 154 12.78 -9.81 10.54
C ASP A 154 11.82 -10.99 10.49
N GLY A 155 12.05 -11.96 11.36
CA GLY A 155 11.23 -13.16 11.53
C GLY A 155 11.59 -14.31 10.58
N PRO A 156 10.73 -15.35 10.53
CA PRO A 156 10.99 -16.57 9.75
C PRO A 156 11.17 -16.36 8.25
N LEU A 157 10.62 -15.26 7.70
CA LEU A 157 10.71 -14.94 6.27
C LEU A 157 11.78 -13.88 5.96
N LEU A 158 12.72 -13.60 6.88
CA LEU A 158 13.81 -12.64 6.67
C LEU A 158 14.46 -12.82 5.29
N GLY A 159 14.58 -11.73 4.55
CA GLY A 159 15.16 -11.67 3.20
C GLY A 159 14.23 -12.09 2.06
N ARG A 160 13.01 -12.52 2.37
CA ARG A 160 12.00 -12.76 1.33
C ARG A 160 11.42 -11.44 0.82
N GLY A 161 11.13 -11.38 -0.47
CA GLY A 161 10.48 -10.25 -1.12
C GLY A 161 9.16 -10.64 -1.77
N LEU A 162 8.19 -9.74 -1.74
CA LEU A 162 6.93 -9.89 -2.44
C LEU A 162 7.03 -9.25 -3.83
N PRO A 163 6.51 -9.90 -4.89
CA PRO A 163 6.40 -9.27 -6.21
C PRO A 163 5.48 -8.05 -6.15
N MET A 164 5.97 -6.91 -6.66
CA MET A 164 5.17 -5.69 -6.76
C MET A 164 4.13 -5.81 -7.88
N VAL A 165 2.97 -5.22 -7.64
CA VAL A 165 1.89 -5.05 -8.60
C VAL A 165 1.87 -3.59 -9.05
N PRO A 166 1.64 -3.29 -10.34
CA PRO A 166 1.56 -1.91 -10.81
C PRO A 166 0.46 -1.12 -10.10
N VAL A 167 0.80 0.08 -9.65
CA VAL A 167 -0.11 0.98 -8.92
C VAL A 167 -0.09 2.39 -9.52
N TYR A 168 -1.19 3.13 -9.34
CA TYR A 168 -1.31 4.52 -9.76
C TYR A 168 -1.97 5.35 -8.66
N TRP A 169 -1.58 6.59 -8.55
CA TRP A 169 -2.23 7.61 -7.75
C TRP A 169 -2.89 8.63 -8.69
N THR A 170 -4.18 8.89 -8.49
CA THR A 170 -4.93 9.78 -9.36
C THR A 170 -6.20 10.33 -8.67
N THR A 171 -7.01 11.09 -9.39
CA THR A 171 -8.34 11.52 -8.93
C THR A 171 -9.42 10.54 -9.37
N TRP A 172 -10.56 10.52 -8.64
CA TRP A 172 -11.71 9.68 -9.00
C TRP A 172 -12.19 9.95 -10.42
N GLY A 173 -12.30 11.24 -10.81
CA GLY A 173 -12.70 11.62 -12.14
C GLY A 173 -11.81 11.07 -13.26
N ALA A 174 -10.48 11.03 -13.03
CA ALA A 174 -9.53 10.42 -13.97
C ALA A 174 -9.62 8.89 -13.95
N ALA A 175 -9.71 8.28 -12.77
CA ALA A 175 -9.80 6.84 -12.61
C ALA A 175 -10.99 6.25 -13.36
N LYS A 176 -12.21 6.81 -13.18
CA LYS A 176 -13.42 6.29 -13.81
C LYS A 176 -13.44 6.44 -15.34
N ARG A 177 -12.73 7.45 -15.88
CA ARG A 177 -12.57 7.59 -17.34
C ARG A 177 -11.58 6.58 -17.91
N THR A 178 -10.49 6.35 -17.22
CA THR A 178 -9.40 5.46 -17.69
C THR A 178 -9.75 3.98 -17.50
N PHE A 179 -10.45 3.67 -16.42
CA PHE A 179 -10.79 2.29 -16.03
C PHE A 179 -12.30 2.14 -15.79
N PRO A 180 -13.16 2.27 -16.83
CA PRO A 180 -14.62 2.31 -16.67
C PRO A 180 -15.25 1.02 -16.14
N HIS A 181 -14.50 -0.08 -16.13
CA HIS A 181 -14.94 -1.37 -15.60
C HIS A 181 -14.25 -1.77 -14.28
N ALA A 182 -13.47 -0.85 -13.68
CA ALA A 182 -12.82 -1.11 -12.41
C ALA A 182 -13.84 -1.37 -11.30
N LEU A 183 -13.43 -2.20 -10.35
CA LEU A 183 -14.13 -2.37 -9.09
C LEU A 183 -13.56 -1.39 -8.06
N VAL A 184 -14.43 -0.75 -7.27
CA VAL A 184 -14.08 0.28 -6.30
C VAL A 184 -14.27 -0.28 -4.90
N LEU A 185 -13.26 -0.17 -4.05
CA LEU A 185 -13.38 -0.57 -2.64
C LEU A 185 -14.57 0.12 -2.01
N ALA A 186 -15.59 -0.66 -1.64
CA ALA A 186 -16.81 -0.15 -1.02
C ALA A 186 -16.52 0.36 0.40
N LYS A 187 -17.29 1.34 0.84
CA LYS A 187 -17.22 1.81 2.22
C LYS A 187 -17.45 0.62 3.16
N PRO A 188 -16.50 0.29 4.05
CA PRO A 188 -16.67 -0.77 5.03
C PRO A 188 -17.80 -0.45 6.00
N ASN A 189 -18.46 -1.49 6.53
CA ASN A 189 -19.43 -1.35 7.60
C ASN A 189 -18.73 -0.84 8.87
N GLY A 190 -19.41 0.02 9.63
CA GLY A 190 -18.89 0.58 10.88
C GLY A 190 -19.00 2.11 10.94
N ASN A 191 -18.57 2.67 12.06
CA ASN A 191 -18.76 4.09 12.38
C ASN A 191 -17.51 4.95 12.12
N LYS A 192 -16.56 4.50 11.29
CA LYS A 192 -15.42 5.32 10.93
C LYS A 192 -15.87 6.55 10.13
N PRO A 193 -15.39 7.77 10.47
CA PRO A 193 -15.75 8.98 9.75
C PRO A 193 -14.92 9.12 8.46
N TYR A 194 -15.20 8.32 7.45
CA TYR A 194 -14.44 8.24 6.19
C TYR A 194 -14.36 9.54 5.38
N GLY A 195 -15.11 10.57 5.75
CA GLY A 195 -14.97 11.92 5.18
C GLY A 195 -13.94 12.79 5.92
N ARG A 196 -13.30 12.27 6.98
CA ARG A 196 -12.31 12.99 7.78
C ARG A 196 -11.00 12.21 7.77
N ASP A 197 -9.91 12.87 7.36
CA ASP A 197 -8.57 12.32 7.43
C ASP A 197 -8.03 12.45 8.87
N PRO A 198 -7.70 11.34 9.57
CA PRO A 198 -7.15 11.39 10.92
C PRO A 198 -5.72 11.95 10.96
N TYR A 199 -5.01 11.95 9.82
CA TYR A 199 -3.64 12.50 9.67
C TYR A 199 -3.62 13.96 9.23
N GLY A 200 -4.78 14.60 9.11
CA GLY A 200 -4.93 15.98 8.65
C GLY A 200 -5.14 16.10 7.15
N ASN A 201 -5.12 17.34 6.62
CA ASN A 201 -5.41 17.60 5.22
C ASN A 201 -4.12 17.78 4.42
N TYR A 202 -3.60 16.70 3.90
CA TYR A 202 -2.40 16.64 3.09
C TYR A 202 -2.41 17.62 1.90
N LEU A 203 -3.53 17.67 1.17
CA LEU A 203 -3.65 18.50 -0.02
C LEU A 203 -3.71 20.01 0.29
N ARG A 204 -4.19 20.40 1.47
CA ARG A 204 -4.31 21.81 1.86
C ARG A 204 -3.09 22.37 2.59
N LYS A 205 -2.34 21.54 3.30
CA LYS A 205 -1.21 21.97 4.14
C LYS A 205 0.15 21.77 3.49
N GLY A 206 0.23 21.03 2.38
CA GLY A 206 1.48 20.80 1.65
C GLY A 206 2.53 19.95 2.37
N THR A 207 2.33 19.62 3.64
CA THR A 207 3.22 18.76 4.42
C THR A 207 2.41 17.97 5.45
N TYR A 208 2.68 16.67 5.59
CA TYR A 208 2.26 15.87 6.73
C TYR A 208 3.10 16.18 7.98
N TYR A 209 4.21 16.84 7.78
CA TYR A 209 5.14 17.21 8.83
C TYR A 209 4.92 18.67 9.19
N ASP A 210 4.23 18.94 10.28
CA ASP A 210 4.52 20.13 11.05
C ASP A 210 5.87 19.84 11.71
N ASN A 211 6.86 20.70 11.50
CA ASN A 211 8.27 20.47 11.86
C ASN A 211 8.51 20.12 13.35
N ASP A 212 7.51 20.29 14.22
CA ASP A 212 7.60 20.04 15.65
C ASP A 212 6.73 18.89 16.17
N ARG A 213 5.93 18.24 15.34
CA ARG A 213 5.08 17.11 15.74
C ARG A 213 4.95 16.10 14.62
N LEU A 214 5.57 14.94 14.81
CA LEU A 214 5.11 13.75 14.13
C LEU A 214 3.69 13.46 14.64
N ILE A 215 2.69 13.69 13.80
CA ILE A 215 1.30 13.39 14.14
C ILE A 215 1.10 11.92 13.81
N TYR A 216 1.17 11.09 14.82
CA TYR A 216 0.84 9.67 14.78
C TYR A 216 -0.47 9.41 15.50
#